data_4a03d37f7b5fc6b89642d27c4c9fad51
#
_entry.id   4a03d37f7b5fc6b89642d27c4c9fad51
#
_cell.length_a   1.000
_cell.length_b   1.000
_cell.length_c   1.000
_cell.angle_alpha   90.00
_cell.angle_beta   90.00
_cell.angle_gamma   90.00
#
_symmetry.space_group_name_H-M   'P 1'
#
loop_
_entity.id
_entity.type
_entity.pdbx_description
1 polymer ?
#
loop_
_entity_poly.entity_id
_entity_poly.type
_entity_poly.pdbx_seq_one_letter_code
_entity_poly.pdbx_strand_id
1 'polypeptide(L)'
;MKRLTALVAGALLLSGAAAMAQERYVMITHTQGTDPFWPVVEKGGRDAAAAVGATLEYNFDVSGDMAAMAKLIEAAAASQPDGIIVSLPDADALGGAIKAAVADGIPVITMNSGLESSAELGALMHVGQPERQAGEAAGGRAKAEGVTKGLCLNQEAFNTALVDRCTGYFDGLGGDLNMIDVSNDPAQIETRTAAALQADESIDGVLAVGPHVCEAAINAIKDVGADVHLACFDLSPGVMDMIEAGDAAFTIDQQQRLQGYMPVIVLHLYNNHAGLLPGANIPSGPGFVDKSNAAAVKALAGIDR
;
A
#
# COMPACT_ATOMS: atom_id res chain seq x y z
N MET A 1 -34.88 67.40 -44.84
CA MET A 1 -34.94 66.66 -43.55
C MET A 1 -34.45 65.22 -43.81
N LYS A 2 -33.16 64.92 -43.53
CA LYS A 2 -32.55 63.61 -43.72
C LYS A 2 -32.45 62.96 -42.35
N ARG A 3 -33.12 61.82 -42.13
CA ARG A 3 -33.05 61.02 -40.90
C ARG A 3 -31.81 60.08 -41.03
N LEU A 4 -30.81 60.26 -40.18
CA LEU A 4 -29.72 59.32 -39.97
C LEU A 4 -30.20 58.22 -39.02
N THR A 5 -30.20 56.98 -39.51
CA THR A 5 -30.46 55.79 -38.69
C THR A 5 -29.10 55.23 -38.25
N ALA A 6 -28.78 55.32 -36.97
CA ALA A 6 -27.58 54.73 -36.40
C ALA A 6 -27.84 53.25 -36.10
N LEU A 7 -27.11 52.33 -36.73
CA LEU A 7 -27.05 50.91 -36.38
C LEU A 7 -26.04 50.74 -35.23
N VAL A 8 -26.52 50.36 -34.08
CA VAL A 8 -25.68 49.89 -32.95
C VAL A 8 -25.44 48.40 -33.14
N ALA A 9 -24.25 48.02 -33.57
CA ALA A 9 -23.81 46.63 -33.60
C ALA A 9 -23.34 46.21 -32.19
N GLY A 10 -24.17 45.46 -31.48
CA GLY A 10 -23.82 44.86 -30.22
C GLY A 10 -22.89 43.67 -30.43
N ALA A 11 -21.59 43.81 -30.09
CA ALA A 11 -20.67 42.70 -30.02
C ALA A 11 -20.95 41.86 -28.77
N LEU A 12 -21.59 40.70 -28.94
CA LEU A 12 -21.66 39.66 -27.89
C LEU A 12 -20.23 39.07 -27.70
N LEU A 13 -19.54 39.47 -26.65
CA LEU A 13 -18.37 38.78 -26.15
C LEU A 13 -18.83 37.45 -25.53
N LEU A 14 -18.79 36.38 -26.30
CA LEU A 14 -18.84 35.00 -25.80
C LEU A 14 -17.56 34.78 -25.00
N SER A 15 -17.62 35.01 -23.69
CA SER A 15 -16.63 34.53 -22.75
C SER A 15 -16.76 32.99 -22.69
N GLY A 16 -16.09 32.29 -23.61
CA GLY A 16 -15.89 30.86 -23.48
C GLY A 16 -15.08 30.60 -22.21
N ALA A 17 -15.71 30.23 -21.12
CA ALA A 17 -15.02 29.53 -20.04
C ALA A 17 -14.42 28.29 -20.70
N ALA A 18 -13.12 28.31 -20.91
CA ALA A 18 -12.40 27.08 -21.24
C ALA A 18 -12.74 26.10 -20.13
N ALA A 19 -13.53 25.06 -20.43
CA ALA A 19 -13.69 23.95 -19.51
C ALA A 19 -12.26 23.40 -19.31
N MET A 20 -11.70 23.62 -18.15
CA MET A 20 -10.44 22.96 -17.79
C MET A 20 -10.68 21.47 -17.97
N ALA A 21 -9.83 20.82 -18.75
CA ALA A 21 -9.89 19.37 -18.90
C ALA A 21 -9.79 18.76 -17.49
N GLN A 22 -10.67 17.85 -17.18
CA GLN A 22 -10.67 17.16 -15.89
C GLN A 22 -9.38 16.38 -15.77
N GLU A 23 -8.64 16.57 -14.68
CA GLU A 23 -7.39 15.84 -14.43
C GLU A 23 -7.66 14.34 -14.40
N ARG A 24 -6.73 13.57 -14.96
CA ARG A 24 -6.79 12.12 -15.05
C ARG A 24 -5.52 11.50 -14.47
N TYR A 25 -5.68 10.74 -13.40
CA TYR A 25 -4.61 10.00 -12.76
C TYR A 25 -4.74 8.50 -13.02
N VAL A 26 -3.61 7.82 -13.12
CA VAL A 26 -3.56 6.37 -13.27
C VAL A 26 -2.82 5.78 -12.06
N MET A 27 -3.49 4.90 -11.33
CA MET A 27 -2.91 4.16 -10.21
C MET A 27 -2.67 2.72 -10.62
N ILE A 28 -1.44 2.23 -10.45
CA ILE A 28 -1.03 0.87 -10.82
C ILE A 28 -0.46 0.19 -9.60
N THR A 29 -0.99 -0.98 -9.27
CA THR A 29 -0.62 -1.73 -8.05
C THR A 29 -0.26 -3.16 -8.36
N HIS A 30 0.50 -3.80 -7.46
CA HIS A 30 0.86 -5.21 -7.53
C HIS A 30 -0.18 -6.12 -6.85
N THR A 31 -1.45 -5.73 -6.95
CA THR A 31 -2.57 -6.51 -6.39
C THR A 31 -2.53 -7.94 -6.88
N GLN A 32 -2.67 -8.89 -5.97
CA GLN A 32 -2.77 -10.32 -6.29
C GLN A 32 -4.03 -10.92 -5.68
N GLY A 33 -4.74 -11.72 -6.50
CA GLY A 33 -5.85 -12.53 -6.03
C GLY A 33 -6.92 -11.74 -5.27
N THR A 34 -7.21 -12.18 -4.05
CA THR A 34 -8.25 -11.63 -3.17
C THR A 34 -7.69 -10.89 -1.96
N ASP A 35 -6.45 -10.37 -2.05
CA ASP A 35 -5.84 -9.62 -0.96
C ASP A 35 -6.74 -8.45 -0.52
N PRO A 36 -7.22 -8.42 0.73
CA PRO A 36 -8.16 -7.42 1.22
C PRO A 36 -7.55 -6.03 1.40
N PHE A 37 -6.23 -5.88 1.28
CA PHE A 37 -5.51 -4.62 1.39
C PHE A 37 -5.88 -3.62 0.29
N TRP A 38 -5.84 -4.06 -0.97
CA TRP A 38 -5.91 -3.19 -2.14
C TRP A 38 -7.25 -2.50 -2.38
N PRO A 39 -8.42 -3.11 -2.10
CA PRO A 39 -9.71 -2.43 -2.20
C PRO A 39 -9.81 -1.15 -1.34
N VAL A 40 -9.15 -1.13 -0.17
CA VAL A 40 -9.13 0.04 0.72
C VAL A 40 -8.24 1.15 0.14
N VAL A 41 -7.11 0.79 -0.47
CA VAL A 41 -6.24 1.72 -1.21
C VAL A 41 -6.98 2.33 -2.40
N GLU A 42 -7.60 1.49 -3.24
CA GLU A 42 -8.39 1.96 -4.39
C GLU A 42 -9.49 2.92 -3.97
N LYS A 43 -10.26 2.57 -2.93
CA LYS A 43 -11.31 3.44 -2.38
C LYS A 43 -10.73 4.79 -1.94
N GLY A 44 -9.60 4.80 -1.25
CA GLY A 44 -8.92 6.04 -0.86
C GLY A 44 -8.58 6.91 -2.05
N GLY A 45 -8.01 6.34 -3.10
CA GLY A 45 -7.68 7.05 -4.34
C GLY A 45 -8.91 7.61 -5.06
N ARG A 46 -9.99 6.82 -5.17
CA ARG A 46 -11.24 7.27 -5.79
C ARG A 46 -11.92 8.38 -5.01
N ASP A 47 -11.94 8.29 -3.69
CA ASP A 47 -12.51 9.33 -2.82
C ASP A 47 -11.70 10.64 -2.95
N ALA A 48 -10.38 10.56 -3.04
CA ALA A 48 -9.52 11.73 -3.26
C ALA A 48 -9.77 12.36 -4.65
N ALA A 49 -9.83 11.54 -5.70
CA ALA A 49 -10.13 12.02 -7.05
C ALA A 49 -11.49 12.73 -7.11
N ALA A 50 -12.51 12.16 -6.49
CA ALA A 50 -13.84 12.80 -6.38
C ALA A 50 -13.77 14.13 -5.61
N ALA A 51 -12.99 14.21 -4.54
CA ALA A 51 -12.86 15.42 -3.72
C ALA A 51 -12.20 16.59 -4.48
N VAL A 52 -11.28 16.32 -5.42
CA VAL A 52 -10.61 17.34 -6.23
C VAL A 52 -11.20 17.51 -7.64
N GLY A 53 -12.25 16.76 -7.98
CA GLY A 53 -12.88 16.81 -9.31
C GLY A 53 -12.06 16.16 -10.41
N ALA A 54 -11.14 15.26 -10.09
CA ALA A 54 -10.34 14.47 -11.01
C ALA A 54 -10.98 13.11 -11.31
N THR A 55 -10.38 12.37 -12.26
CA THR A 55 -10.68 10.95 -12.49
C THR A 55 -9.51 10.09 -12.07
N LEU A 56 -9.77 8.87 -11.59
CA LEU A 56 -8.77 7.87 -11.26
C LEU A 56 -9.04 6.58 -12.03
N GLU A 57 -8.09 6.16 -12.85
CA GLU A 57 -8.02 4.82 -13.40
C GLU A 57 -7.20 3.93 -12.45
N TYR A 58 -7.74 2.77 -12.09
CA TYR A 58 -7.05 1.81 -11.22
C TYR A 58 -6.77 0.54 -12.00
N ASN A 59 -5.49 0.18 -12.12
CA ASN A 59 -5.02 -0.94 -12.95
C ASN A 59 -4.10 -1.85 -12.15
N PHE A 60 -4.21 -3.16 -12.38
CA PHE A 60 -3.32 -4.18 -11.83
C PHE A 60 -3.34 -5.43 -12.69
N ASP A 61 -2.33 -6.26 -12.56
CA ASP A 61 -2.33 -7.62 -13.11
C ASP A 61 -2.66 -8.63 -12.00
N VAL A 62 -3.72 -9.42 -12.20
CA VAL A 62 -4.22 -10.35 -11.19
C VAL A 62 -3.26 -11.48 -10.82
N SER A 63 -2.28 -11.76 -11.68
CA SER A 63 -1.25 -12.77 -11.42
C SER A 63 -0.11 -12.25 -10.55
N GLY A 64 0.01 -10.91 -10.41
CA GLY A 64 1.15 -10.28 -9.76
C GLY A 64 2.44 -10.36 -10.56
N ASP A 65 2.36 -10.57 -11.88
CA ASP A 65 3.53 -10.61 -12.76
C ASP A 65 4.13 -9.20 -12.93
N MET A 66 5.38 -9.03 -12.51
CA MET A 66 6.07 -7.73 -12.56
C MET A 66 6.32 -7.25 -14.00
N ALA A 67 6.51 -8.16 -14.95
CA ALA A 67 6.67 -7.78 -16.36
C ALA A 67 5.33 -7.30 -16.96
N ALA A 68 4.21 -7.91 -16.55
CA ALA A 68 2.88 -7.42 -16.91
C ALA A 68 2.62 -6.04 -16.26
N MET A 69 2.99 -5.86 -15.00
CA MET A 69 2.85 -4.56 -14.31
C MET A 69 3.71 -3.48 -14.97
N ALA A 70 4.94 -3.78 -15.41
CA ALA A 70 5.76 -2.84 -16.15
C ALA A 70 5.07 -2.36 -17.45
N LYS A 71 4.42 -3.28 -18.18
CA LYS A 71 3.63 -2.93 -19.39
C LYS A 71 2.42 -2.05 -19.07
N LEU A 72 1.78 -2.22 -17.90
CA LEU A 72 0.71 -1.33 -17.46
C LEU A 72 1.25 0.09 -17.20
N ILE A 73 2.44 0.24 -16.63
CA ILE A 73 3.09 1.53 -16.42
C ILE A 73 3.42 2.18 -17.77
N GLU A 74 3.99 1.42 -18.71
CA GLU A 74 4.29 1.90 -20.08
C GLU A 74 3.02 2.35 -20.81
N ALA A 75 1.94 1.55 -20.72
CA ALA A 75 0.65 1.89 -21.32
C ALA A 75 0.02 3.14 -20.69
N ALA A 76 0.12 3.28 -19.38
CA ALA A 76 -0.32 4.48 -18.67
C ALA A 76 0.46 5.70 -19.15
N ALA A 77 1.79 5.63 -19.23
CA ALA A 77 2.63 6.72 -19.72
C ALA A 77 2.28 7.10 -21.17
N ALA A 78 2.10 6.12 -22.05
CA ALA A 78 1.70 6.37 -23.45
C ALA A 78 0.34 7.07 -23.58
N SER A 79 -0.56 6.94 -22.57
CA SER A 79 -1.85 7.61 -22.54
C SER A 79 -1.78 9.07 -22.06
N GLN A 80 -0.61 9.55 -21.66
CA GLN A 80 -0.34 10.92 -21.19
C GLN A 80 -1.32 11.38 -20.08
N PRO A 81 -1.34 10.72 -18.92
CA PRO A 81 -2.14 11.17 -17.78
C PRO A 81 -1.50 12.40 -17.12
N ASP A 82 -2.26 13.09 -16.28
CA ASP A 82 -1.76 14.20 -15.47
C ASP A 82 -0.90 13.73 -14.28
N GLY A 83 -0.83 12.42 -14.05
CA GLY A 83 0.07 11.79 -13.09
C GLY A 83 -0.13 10.29 -12.97
N ILE A 84 0.94 9.61 -12.58
CA ILE A 84 0.96 8.16 -12.33
C ILE A 84 1.27 7.92 -10.85
N ILE A 85 0.51 7.02 -10.25
CA ILE A 85 0.70 6.52 -8.89
C ILE A 85 1.04 5.03 -9.01
N VAL A 86 2.15 4.59 -8.42
CA VAL A 86 2.61 3.22 -8.62
C VAL A 86 3.12 2.61 -7.32
N SER A 87 2.70 1.39 -6.98
CA SER A 87 3.37 0.59 -5.97
C SER A 87 4.67 0.01 -6.54
N LEU A 88 5.74 -0.08 -5.75
CA LEU A 88 7.07 -0.42 -6.23
C LEU A 88 7.67 -1.60 -5.44
N PRO A 89 7.11 -2.82 -5.56
CA PRO A 89 7.61 -3.98 -4.82
C PRO A 89 8.98 -4.47 -5.30
N ASP A 90 9.28 -4.27 -6.58
CA ASP A 90 10.52 -4.67 -7.24
C ASP A 90 11.02 -3.51 -8.14
N ALA A 91 12.04 -2.80 -7.65
CA ALA A 91 12.61 -1.66 -8.36
C ALA A 91 13.41 -2.07 -9.61
N ASP A 92 13.98 -3.28 -9.63
CA ASP A 92 14.73 -3.78 -10.79
C ASP A 92 13.77 -4.09 -11.95
N ALA A 93 12.63 -4.68 -11.66
CA ALA A 93 11.63 -5.02 -12.67
C ALA A 93 10.86 -3.79 -13.19
N LEU A 94 10.52 -2.83 -12.33
CA LEU A 94 9.60 -1.73 -12.65
C LEU A 94 10.32 -0.40 -12.91
N GLY A 95 11.54 -0.24 -12.42
CA GLY A 95 12.26 1.03 -12.43
C GLY A 95 12.50 1.59 -13.83
N GLY A 96 12.69 0.73 -14.84
CA GLY A 96 12.84 1.16 -16.24
C GLY A 96 11.60 1.88 -16.77
N ALA A 97 10.41 1.32 -16.54
CA ALA A 97 9.14 1.91 -16.97
C ALA A 97 8.83 3.22 -16.21
N ILE A 98 9.14 3.28 -14.92
CA ILE A 98 8.96 4.50 -14.11
C ILE A 98 9.89 5.61 -14.61
N LYS A 99 11.19 5.34 -14.80
CA LYS A 99 12.15 6.32 -15.33
C LYS A 99 11.72 6.85 -16.71
N ALA A 100 11.17 5.99 -17.57
CA ALA A 100 10.67 6.41 -18.86
C ALA A 100 9.47 7.37 -18.73
N ALA A 101 8.48 7.05 -17.87
CA ALA A 101 7.34 7.92 -17.61
C ALA A 101 7.78 9.30 -17.08
N VAL A 102 8.74 9.33 -16.15
CA VAL A 102 9.32 10.57 -15.62
C VAL A 102 10.05 11.36 -16.72
N ALA A 103 10.81 10.69 -17.59
CA ALA A 103 11.53 11.34 -18.71
C ALA A 103 10.55 11.94 -19.73
N ASP A 104 9.36 11.38 -19.90
CA ASP A 104 8.27 11.92 -20.72
C ASP A 104 7.55 13.10 -20.06
N GLY A 105 8.01 13.53 -18.87
CA GLY A 105 7.49 14.68 -18.13
C GLY A 105 6.23 14.38 -17.31
N ILE A 106 5.86 13.12 -17.14
CA ILE A 106 4.70 12.72 -16.32
C ILE A 106 5.10 12.71 -14.86
N PRO A 107 4.39 13.42 -13.96
CA PRO A 107 4.65 13.36 -12.54
C PRO A 107 4.30 11.96 -11.99
N VAL A 108 5.27 11.35 -11.30
CA VAL A 108 5.10 10.01 -10.72
C VAL A 108 5.23 10.09 -9.19
N ILE A 109 4.31 9.44 -8.48
CA ILE A 109 4.40 9.19 -7.04
C ILE A 109 4.44 7.68 -6.82
N THR A 110 5.42 7.22 -6.04
CA THR A 110 5.43 5.84 -5.58
C THR A 110 4.63 5.70 -4.28
N MET A 111 4.03 4.55 -4.07
CA MET A 111 3.29 4.27 -2.85
C MET A 111 3.48 2.84 -2.36
N ASN A 112 3.13 2.59 -1.10
CA ASN A 112 3.18 1.29 -0.42
C ASN A 112 4.61 0.75 -0.32
N SER A 113 5.13 0.11 -1.36
CA SER A 113 6.48 -0.45 -1.44
C SER A 113 7.43 0.48 -2.18
N GLY A 114 8.75 0.33 -1.96
CA GLY A 114 9.80 0.97 -2.76
C GLY A 114 10.27 2.33 -2.27
N LEU A 115 10.07 2.64 -0.98
CA LEU A 115 10.52 3.90 -0.36
C LEU A 115 11.98 4.23 -0.71
N GLU A 116 12.88 3.26 -0.58
CA GLU A 116 14.33 3.46 -0.74
C GLU A 116 14.72 3.78 -2.19
N SER A 117 13.98 3.24 -3.16
CA SER A 117 14.27 3.40 -4.59
C SER A 117 13.53 4.56 -5.24
N SER A 118 12.49 5.09 -4.61
CA SER A 118 11.57 6.08 -5.16
C SER A 118 12.28 7.31 -5.74
N ALA A 119 13.15 7.93 -4.96
CA ALA A 119 13.85 9.15 -5.35
C ALA A 119 14.84 8.92 -6.50
N GLU A 120 15.54 7.78 -6.52
CA GLU A 120 16.50 7.41 -7.59
C GLU A 120 15.79 7.20 -8.94
N LEU A 121 14.54 6.78 -8.92
CA LEU A 121 13.72 6.60 -10.11
C LEU A 121 13.13 7.92 -10.64
N GLY A 122 13.30 9.02 -9.90
CA GLY A 122 12.79 10.34 -10.27
C GLY A 122 11.33 10.58 -9.89
N ALA A 123 10.75 9.75 -9.02
CA ALA A 123 9.44 10.00 -8.47
C ALA A 123 9.45 11.27 -7.61
N LEU A 124 8.35 12.03 -7.61
CA LEU A 124 8.20 13.27 -6.84
C LEU A 124 8.31 13.01 -5.34
N MET A 125 7.78 11.89 -4.88
CA MET A 125 7.82 11.45 -3.49
C MET A 125 7.30 10.02 -3.35
N HIS A 126 7.39 9.49 -2.12
CA HIS A 126 6.78 8.24 -1.71
C HIS A 126 5.69 8.48 -0.64
N VAL A 127 4.60 7.72 -0.74
CA VAL A 127 3.54 7.65 0.28
C VAL A 127 3.42 6.20 0.75
N GLY A 128 3.90 5.91 1.96
CA GLY A 128 3.91 4.54 2.45
C GLY A 128 4.45 4.43 3.87
N GLN A 129 4.41 3.22 4.40
CA GLN A 129 4.96 2.92 5.72
C GLN A 129 6.50 2.80 5.63
N PRO A 130 7.27 3.26 6.63
CA PRO A 130 8.69 2.92 6.74
C PRO A 130 8.82 1.47 7.25
N GLU A 131 8.88 0.52 6.32
CA GLU A 131 8.65 -0.91 6.57
C GLU A 131 9.65 -1.54 7.53
N ARG A 132 10.95 -1.21 7.40
CA ARG A 132 11.97 -1.69 8.32
C ARG A 132 11.71 -1.26 9.76
N GLN A 133 11.33 0.02 9.96
CA GLN A 133 11.01 0.58 11.28
C GLN A 133 9.72 -0.02 11.86
N ALA A 134 8.73 -0.28 11.00
CA ALA A 134 7.50 -0.94 11.42
C ALA A 134 7.77 -2.39 11.89
N GLY A 135 8.61 -3.11 11.17
CA GLY A 135 9.09 -4.43 11.58
C GLY A 135 9.84 -4.38 12.91
N GLU A 136 10.80 -3.43 13.06
CA GLU A 136 11.57 -3.25 14.29
C GLU A 136 10.66 -2.97 15.50
N ALA A 137 9.67 -2.11 15.33
CA ALA A 137 8.69 -1.84 16.36
C ALA A 137 7.86 -3.09 16.73
N ALA A 138 7.46 -3.91 15.74
CA ALA A 138 6.77 -5.18 15.97
C ALA A 138 7.63 -6.17 16.74
N GLY A 139 8.89 -6.33 16.34
CA GLY A 139 9.85 -7.23 17.01
C GLY A 139 10.15 -6.80 18.43
N GLY A 140 10.36 -5.50 18.65
CA GLY A 140 10.57 -4.93 19.98
C GLY A 140 9.38 -5.16 20.89
N ARG A 141 8.16 -5.04 20.37
CA ARG A 141 6.93 -5.32 21.10
C ARG A 141 6.80 -6.82 21.42
N ALA A 142 6.98 -7.70 20.44
CA ALA A 142 6.93 -9.14 20.63
C ALA A 142 7.93 -9.60 21.70
N LYS A 143 9.16 -9.06 21.68
CA LYS A 143 10.16 -9.28 22.73
C LYS A 143 9.69 -8.85 24.12
N ALA A 144 9.09 -7.67 24.23
CA ALA A 144 8.56 -7.15 25.49
C ALA A 144 7.39 -8.01 26.02
N GLU A 145 6.66 -8.67 25.12
CA GLU A 145 5.57 -9.60 25.43
C GLU A 145 6.06 -11.05 25.64
N GLY A 146 7.38 -11.30 25.60
CA GLY A 146 8.01 -12.55 26.01
C GLY A 146 8.48 -13.45 24.88
N VAL A 147 8.38 -13.04 23.61
CA VAL A 147 8.89 -13.81 22.49
C VAL A 147 10.41 -13.88 22.53
N THR A 148 10.94 -15.08 22.35
CA THR A 148 12.38 -15.35 22.36
C THR A 148 12.89 -15.86 21.00
N LYS A 149 12.03 -16.54 20.23
CA LYS A 149 12.38 -17.10 18.93
C LYS A 149 11.25 -16.89 17.91
N GLY A 150 11.49 -16.02 16.95
CA GLY A 150 10.52 -15.64 15.93
C GLY A 150 10.55 -16.48 14.67
N LEU A 151 9.44 -16.46 13.95
CA LEU A 151 9.30 -16.90 12.56
C LEU A 151 8.56 -15.79 11.80
N CYS A 152 9.06 -15.35 10.64
CA CYS A 152 8.37 -14.41 9.78
C CYS A 152 7.81 -15.12 8.53
N LEU A 153 6.53 -14.91 8.26
CA LEU A 153 5.81 -15.48 7.12
C LEU A 153 5.69 -14.43 6.02
N ASN A 154 6.47 -14.57 4.95
CA ASN A 154 6.49 -13.67 3.81
C ASN A 154 5.77 -14.30 2.62
N GLN A 155 4.68 -13.67 2.14
CA GLN A 155 3.91 -14.17 1.00
C GLN A 155 4.44 -13.70 -0.37
N GLU A 156 5.34 -12.72 -0.39
CA GLU A 156 5.89 -12.12 -1.63
C GLU A 156 7.41 -11.95 -1.52
N ALA A 157 8.15 -13.03 -1.77
CA ALA A 157 9.61 -13.04 -1.62
C ALA A 157 10.35 -12.01 -2.49
N PHE A 158 9.72 -11.53 -3.58
CA PHE A 158 10.25 -10.47 -4.46
C PHE A 158 10.01 -9.06 -3.92
N ASN A 159 9.07 -8.89 -2.99
CA ASN A 159 8.67 -7.60 -2.46
C ASN A 159 9.61 -7.14 -1.36
N THR A 160 10.45 -6.15 -1.67
CA THR A 160 11.45 -5.61 -0.73
C THR A 160 10.82 -5.07 0.56
N ALA A 161 9.62 -4.50 0.49
CA ALA A 161 8.90 -4.00 1.66
C ALA A 161 8.60 -5.11 2.67
N LEU A 162 8.18 -6.30 2.20
CA LEU A 162 7.89 -7.42 3.08
C LEU A 162 9.17 -8.06 3.66
N VAL A 163 10.24 -8.07 2.88
CA VAL A 163 11.57 -8.46 3.38
C VAL A 163 12.02 -7.50 4.49
N ASP A 164 11.79 -6.20 4.31
CA ASP A 164 12.11 -5.17 5.31
C ASP A 164 11.27 -5.33 6.59
N ARG A 165 9.98 -5.67 6.51
CA ARG A 165 9.15 -6.01 7.69
C ARG A 165 9.76 -7.16 8.49
N CYS A 166 10.08 -8.27 7.81
CA CYS A 166 10.69 -9.42 8.45
C CYS A 166 12.05 -9.08 9.04
N THR A 167 12.92 -8.42 8.28
CA THR A 167 14.26 -8.08 8.75
C THR A 167 14.20 -7.11 9.95
N GLY A 168 13.35 -6.10 9.87
CA GLY A 168 13.09 -5.20 10.99
C GLY A 168 12.58 -5.92 12.23
N TYR A 169 11.68 -6.91 12.05
CA TYR A 169 11.17 -7.70 13.17
C TYR A 169 12.31 -8.39 13.94
N PHE A 170 13.28 -8.97 13.24
CA PHE A 170 14.43 -9.59 13.90
C PHE A 170 15.44 -8.58 14.44
N ASP A 171 15.53 -7.37 13.89
CA ASP A 171 16.30 -6.28 14.52
C ASP A 171 15.73 -5.92 15.90
N GLY A 172 14.39 -5.80 15.99
CA GLY A 172 13.70 -5.48 17.24
C GLY A 172 13.65 -6.64 18.23
N LEU A 173 13.35 -7.85 17.75
CA LEU A 173 13.29 -9.06 18.58
C LEU A 173 14.68 -9.47 19.07
N GLY A 174 15.66 -9.42 18.19
CA GLY A 174 16.98 -10.01 18.34
C GLY A 174 17.02 -11.43 17.79
N GLY A 175 18.23 -11.91 17.51
CA GLY A 175 18.46 -13.21 16.89
C GLY A 175 18.60 -13.14 15.36
N ASP A 176 18.82 -14.30 14.74
CA ASP A 176 19.01 -14.41 13.29
C ASP A 176 17.67 -14.36 12.56
N LEU A 177 17.68 -13.83 11.33
CA LEU A 177 16.51 -13.78 10.45
C LEU A 177 16.01 -15.20 10.14
N ASN A 178 14.80 -15.50 10.61
CA ASN A 178 14.07 -16.73 10.31
C ASN A 178 12.80 -16.37 9.53
N MET A 179 12.94 -16.27 8.21
CA MET A 179 11.88 -15.90 7.28
C MET A 179 11.62 -17.05 6.30
N ILE A 180 10.37 -17.41 6.10
CA ILE A 180 9.97 -18.38 5.08
C ILE A 180 9.03 -17.74 4.06
N ASP A 181 9.15 -18.15 2.80
CA ASP A 181 8.19 -17.85 1.75
C ASP A 181 6.96 -18.76 1.92
N VAL A 182 5.78 -18.17 2.08
CA VAL A 182 4.52 -18.90 2.27
C VAL A 182 3.56 -18.77 1.08
N SER A 183 3.90 -17.96 0.06
CA SER A 183 3.05 -17.58 -1.07
C SER A 183 1.74 -16.87 -0.68
N ASN A 184 0.93 -16.48 -1.67
CA ASN A 184 -0.39 -15.85 -1.45
C ASN A 184 -1.57 -16.86 -1.40
N ASP A 185 -1.31 -18.17 -1.58
CA ASP A 185 -2.33 -19.21 -1.52
C ASP A 185 -2.58 -19.65 -0.06
N PRO A 186 -3.81 -19.52 0.48
CA PRO A 186 -4.10 -19.85 1.88
C PRO A 186 -3.69 -21.27 2.28
N ALA A 187 -3.88 -22.26 1.40
CA ALA A 187 -3.52 -23.65 1.71
C ALA A 187 -1.98 -23.85 1.77
N GLN A 188 -1.24 -23.09 0.96
CA GLN A 188 0.23 -23.08 1.04
C GLN A 188 0.71 -22.37 2.31
N ILE A 189 0.07 -21.26 2.69
CA ILE A 189 0.37 -20.56 3.94
C ILE A 189 0.20 -21.51 5.12
N GLU A 190 -0.96 -22.17 5.23
CA GLU A 190 -1.24 -23.14 6.29
C GLU A 190 -0.21 -24.26 6.31
N THR A 191 0.01 -24.91 5.15
CA THR A 191 0.92 -26.06 5.05
C THR A 191 2.36 -25.70 5.43
N ARG A 192 2.89 -24.59 4.92
CA ARG A 192 4.28 -24.18 5.18
C ARG A 192 4.47 -23.68 6.60
N THR A 193 3.49 -22.97 7.17
CA THR A 193 3.50 -22.55 8.56
C THR A 193 3.49 -23.74 9.50
N ALA A 194 2.58 -24.71 9.29
CA ALA A 194 2.52 -25.93 10.07
C ALA A 194 3.83 -26.73 10.01
N ALA A 195 4.40 -26.89 8.81
CA ALA A 195 5.67 -27.58 8.63
C ALA A 195 6.84 -26.90 9.36
N ALA A 196 6.89 -25.55 9.34
CA ALA A 196 7.95 -24.81 10.04
C ALA A 196 7.83 -24.95 11.56
N LEU A 197 6.62 -24.86 12.11
CA LEU A 197 6.38 -25.02 13.56
C LEU A 197 6.64 -26.45 14.05
N GLN A 198 6.31 -27.45 13.24
CA GLN A 198 6.63 -28.86 13.54
C GLN A 198 8.12 -29.18 13.45
N ALA A 199 8.84 -28.52 12.54
CA ALA A 199 10.28 -28.69 12.38
C ALA A 199 11.09 -28.07 13.53
N ASP A 200 10.54 -27.04 14.17
CA ASP A 200 11.18 -26.32 15.25
C ASP A 200 10.15 -25.87 16.31
N GLU A 201 9.92 -26.77 17.27
CA GLU A 201 8.98 -26.54 18.38
C GLU A 201 9.43 -25.44 19.35
N SER A 202 10.65 -24.89 19.21
CA SER A 202 11.13 -23.78 20.04
C SER A 202 10.71 -22.41 19.52
N ILE A 203 10.05 -22.31 18.36
CA ILE A 203 9.46 -21.07 17.88
C ILE A 203 8.28 -20.70 18.80
N ASP A 204 8.37 -19.52 19.40
CA ASP A 204 7.37 -19.00 20.35
C ASP A 204 6.71 -17.68 19.84
N GLY A 205 7.11 -17.18 18.65
CA GLY A 205 6.53 -16.02 18.02
C GLY A 205 6.42 -16.17 16.51
N VAL A 206 5.30 -15.74 15.93
CA VAL A 206 5.05 -15.70 14.49
C VAL A 206 4.66 -14.29 14.08
N LEU A 207 5.33 -13.76 13.06
CA LEU A 207 4.93 -12.54 12.36
C LEU A 207 4.35 -12.89 11.00
N ALA A 208 3.08 -12.55 10.75
CA ALA A 208 2.44 -12.63 9.45
C ALA A 208 2.41 -11.24 8.80
N VAL A 209 3.04 -11.07 7.62
CA VAL A 209 3.25 -9.73 7.05
C VAL A 209 2.12 -9.26 6.12
N GLY A 210 0.95 -9.88 6.21
CA GLY A 210 -0.27 -9.49 5.52
C GLY A 210 -1.52 -10.08 6.20
N PRO A 211 -2.71 -9.50 6.00
CA PRO A 211 -3.91 -9.89 6.75
C PRO A 211 -4.38 -11.32 6.43
N HIS A 212 -4.41 -11.71 5.15
CA HIS A 212 -4.78 -13.07 4.74
C HIS A 212 -3.73 -14.12 5.19
N VAL A 213 -2.45 -13.71 5.32
CA VAL A 213 -1.40 -14.58 5.87
C VAL A 213 -1.67 -14.84 7.35
N CYS A 214 -2.06 -13.80 8.09
CA CYS A 214 -2.42 -13.91 9.50
C CYS A 214 -3.62 -14.85 9.70
N GLU A 215 -4.68 -14.68 8.88
CA GLU A 215 -5.89 -15.49 8.93
C GLU A 215 -5.65 -16.97 8.60
N ALA A 216 -4.73 -17.27 7.68
CA ALA A 216 -4.34 -18.64 7.36
C ALA A 216 -3.38 -19.22 8.41
N ALA A 217 -2.42 -18.42 8.90
CA ALA A 217 -1.43 -18.85 9.88
C ALA A 217 -2.07 -19.33 11.20
N ILE A 218 -3.16 -18.67 11.67
CA ILE A 218 -3.84 -19.07 12.90
C ILE A 218 -4.44 -20.48 12.79
N ASN A 219 -4.91 -20.89 11.60
CA ASN A 219 -5.41 -22.25 11.41
C ASN A 219 -4.27 -23.26 11.56
N ALA A 220 -3.13 -23.03 10.91
CA ALA A 220 -1.94 -23.87 11.04
C ALA A 220 -1.45 -23.97 12.49
N ILE A 221 -1.39 -22.84 13.23
CA ILE A 221 -0.99 -22.80 14.63
C ILE A 221 -1.90 -23.68 15.50
N LYS A 222 -3.23 -23.56 15.32
CA LYS A 222 -4.23 -24.36 16.04
C LYS A 222 -4.16 -25.84 15.68
N ASP A 223 -3.97 -26.16 14.42
CA ASP A 223 -3.92 -27.54 13.93
C ASP A 223 -2.70 -28.31 14.45
N VAL A 224 -1.54 -27.65 14.59
CA VAL A 224 -0.35 -28.29 15.17
C VAL A 224 -0.31 -28.16 16.70
N GLY A 225 -1.22 -27.40 17.30
CA GLY A 225 -1.28 -27.18 18.76
C GLY A 225 -0.12 -26.38 19.32
N ALA A 226 0.51 -25.52 18.52
CA ALA A 226 1.59 -24.66 18.96
C ALA A 226 1.09 -23.51 19.84
N ASP A 227 1.82 -23.21 20.91
CA ASP A 227 1.55 -22.04 21.78
C ASP A 227 2.51 -20.92 21.38
N VAL A 228 2.09 -20.08 20.42
CA VAL A 228 2.93 -19.03 19.84
C VAL A 228 2.22 -17.67 19.90
N HIS A 229 2.99 -16.64 20.15
CA HIS A 229 2.58 -15.25 20.03
C HIS A 229 2.44 -14.88 18.54
N LEU A 230 1.20 -14.67 18.06
CA LEU A 230 0.94 -14.26 16.69
C LEU A 230 0.79 -12.74 16.59
N ALA A 231 1.65 -12.12 15.78
CA ALA A 231 1.58 -10.71 15.38
C ALA A 231 1.30 -10.61 13.88
N CYS A 232 0.55 -9.60 13.48
CA CYS A 232 0.10 -9.43 12.10
C CYS A 232 0.44 -8.06 11.54
N PHE A 233 0.38 -7.92 10.22
CA PHE A 233 0.30 -6.65 9.52
C PHE A 233 -1.07 -6.51 8.86
N ASP A 234 -1.52 -5.29 8.80
CA ASP A 234 -2.74 -4.82 8.17
C ASP A 234 -4.04 -5.20 8.87
N LEU A 235 -5.09 -4.52 8.44
CA LEU A 235 -6.43 -4.67 9.01
C LEU A 235 -7.31 -5.43 8.03
N SER A 236 -8.03 -6.40 8.56
CA SER A 236 -9.20 -7.03 7.94
C SER A 236 -10.25 -7.32 9.01
N PRO A 237 -11.50 -7.56 8.66
CA PRO A 237 -12.49 -8.03 9.62
C PRO A 237 -12.03 -9.28 10.37
N GLY A 238 -11.39 -10.24 9.67
CA GLY A 238 -10.90 -11.48 10.27
C GLY A 238 -9.77 -11.24 11.29
N VAL A 239 -8.80 -10.39 10.96
CA VAL A 239 -7.73 -10.02 11.90
C VAL A 239 -8.29 -9.31 13.13
N MET A 240 -9.31 -8.46 12.96
CA MET A 240 -9.98 -7.81 14.10
C MET A 240 -10.68 -8.81 15.02
N ASP A 241 -11.36 -9.80 14.46
CA ASP A 241 -12.00 -10.88 15.22
C ASP A 241 -10.95 -11.69 15.99
N MET A 242 -9.81 -11.99 15.39
CA MET A 242 -8.70 -12.71 16.02
C MET A 242 -8.11 -11.93 17.20
N ILE A 243 -7.93 -10.61 17.07
CA ILE A 243 -7.43 -9.76 18.17
C ILE A 243 -8.43 -9.72 19.32
N GLU A 244 -9.72 -9.57 19.05
CA GLU A 244 -10.77 -9.59 20.08
C GLU A 244 -10.85 -10.94 20.80
N ALA A 245 -10.70 -12.05 20.07
CA ALA A 245 -10.66 -13.40 20.62
C ALA A 245 -9.38 -13.67 21.45
N GLY A 246 -8.29 -12.96 21.16
CA GLY A 246 -6.98 -13.19 21.75
C GLY A 246 -6.15 -14.23 20.99
N ASP A 247 -6.55 -14.56 19.76
CA ASP A 247 -5.83 -15.44 18.84
C ASP A 247 -4.62 -14.73 18.20
N ALA A 248 -4.68 -13.41 18.06
CA ALA A 248 -3.57 -12.56 17.66
C ALA A 248 -3.31 -11.49 18.72
N ALA A 249 -2.05 -11.22 19.03
CA ALA A 249 -1.65 -10.26 20.05
C ALA A 249 -1.88 -8.81 19.58
N PHE A 250 -1.44 -8.51 18.35
CA PHE A 250 -1.63 -7.22 17.70
C PHE A 250 -1.51 -7.33 16.20
N THR A 251 -1.94 -6.27 15.51
CA THR A 251 -1.61 -6.01 14.11
C THR A 251 -1.03 -4.61 13.94
N ILE A 252 -0.24 -4.42 12.89
CA ILE A 252 0.27 -3.12 12.48
C ILE A 252 -0.59 -2.58 11.35
N ASP A 253 -1.22 -1.44 11.61
CA ASP A 253 -2.00 -0.69 10.64
C ASP A 253 -1.09 0.28 9.88
N GLN A 254 -0.91 0.07 8.60
CA GLN A 254 -0.20 0.98 7.72
C GLN A 254 -1.11 2.01 7.04
N GLN A 255 -2.38 2.09 7.43
CA GLN A 255 -3.34 3.09 6.96
C GLN A 255 -3.54 3.05 5.43
N GLN A 256 -4.01 1.93 4.92
CA GLN A 256 -4.18 1.63 3.50
C GLN A 256 -4.88 2.77 2.72
N ARG A 257 -5.95 3.33 3.31
CA ARG A 257 -6.70 4.43 2.69
C ARG A 257 -5.84 5.65 2.42
N LEU A 258 -4.92 6.01 3.34
CA LEU A 258 -4.02 7.15 3.15
C LEU A 258 -3.06 6.93 1.99
N GLN A 259 -2.60 5.70 1.79
CA GLN A 259 -1.70 5.35 0.69
C GLN A 259 -2.37 5.54 -0.68
N GLY A 260 -3.68 5.34 -0.79
CA GLY A 260 -4.43 5.66 -2.00
C GLY A 260 -4.81 7.13 -2.10
N TYR A 261 -5.21 7.75 -0.99
CA TYR A 261 -5.76 9.10 -0.95
C TYR A 261 -4.71 10.18 -1.19
N MET A 262 -3.60 10.12 -0.44
CA MET A 262 -2.62 11.20 -0.44
C MET A 262 -1.89 11.40 -1.77
N PRO A 263 -1.50 10.36 -2.53
CA PRO A 263 -0.87 10.57 -3.83
C PRO A 263 -1.72 11.40 -4.80
N VAL A 264 -3.04 11.17 -4.83
CA VAL A 264 -3.95 11.93 -5.69
C VAL A 264 -4.00 13.40 -5.27
N ILE A 265 -4.11 13.67 -3.97
CA ILE A 265 -4.10 15.05 -3.46
C ILE A 265 -2.78 15.76 -3.78
N VAL A 266 -1.66 15.07 -3.62
CA VAL A 266 -0.34 15.64 -3.90
C VAL A 266 -0.17 15.93 -5.40
N LEU A 267 -0.57 15.03 -6.29
CA LEU A 267 -0.55 15.27 -7.74
C LEU A 267 -1.42 16.46 -8.13
N HIS A 268 -2.62 16.56 -7.55
CA HIS A 268 -3.50 17.71 -7.79
C HIS A 268 -2.85 19.03 -7.34
N LEU A 269 -2.24 19.07 -6.16
CA LEU A 269 -1.53 20.26 -5.68
C LEU A 269 -0.32 20.60 -6.56
N TYR A 270 0.44 19.58 -6.96
CA TYR A 270 1.60 19.75 -7.84
C TYR A 270 1.20 20.38 -9.18
N ASN A 271 0.16 19.86 -9.81
CA ASN A 271 -0.28 20.30 -11.13
C ASN A 271 -0.91 21.71 -11.09
N ASN A 272 -1.67 22.03 -10.07
CA ASN A 272 -2.48 23.27 -10.03
C ASN A 272 -1.82 24.43 -9.24
N HIS A 273 -0.75 24.15 -8.49
CA HIS A 273 -0.09 25.13 -7.62
C HIS A 273 1.42 25.26 -7.85
N ALA A 274 1.82 25.29 -9.13
CA ALA A 274 3.20 25.54 -9.54
C ALA A 274 4.24 24.58 -8.90
N GLY A 275 3.92 23.30 -8.84
CA GLY A 275 4.83 22.29 -8.30
C GLY A 275 4.85 22.20 -6.77
N LEU A 276 3.75 22.60 -6.11
CA LEU A 276 3.66 22.51 -4.64
C LEU A 276 3.75 21.05 -4.18
N LEU A 277 4.73 20.75 -3.34
CA LEU A 277 4.97 19.44 -2.76
C LEU A 277 5.16 19.52 -1.25
N PRO A 278 4.80 18.49 -0.50
CA PRO A 278 5.29 18.29 0.87
C PRO A 278 6.82 18.29 0.92
N GLY A 279 7.40 18.74 2.04
CA GLY A 279 8.85 18.81 2.21
C GLY A 279 9.56 17.46 2.38
N ALA A 280 8.80 16.35 2.46
CA ALA A 280 9.30 14.98 2.65
C ALA A 280 8.26 13.97 2.19
N ASN A 281 8.66 12.68 2.10
CA ASN A 281 7.74 11.55 1.94
C ASN A 281 6.65 11.56 3.01
N ILE A 282 5.48 11.01 2.69
CA ILE A 282 4.34 10.93 3.61
C ILE A 282 4.28 9.54 4.24
N PRO A 283 4.64 9.39 5.53
CA PRO A 283 4.52 8.12 6.22
C PRO A 283 3.04 7.80 6.52
N SER A 284 2.63 6.56 6.29
CA SER A 284 1.26 6.09 6.52
C SER A 284 1.12 5.10 7.69
N GLY A 285 2.08 5.06 8.58
CA GLY A 285 2.16 4.17 9.74
C GLY A 285 3.54 4.22 10.36
N PRO A 286 3.91 3.25 11.24
CA PRO A 286 3.08 2.16 11.77
C PRO A 286 2.11 2.63 12.87
N GLY A 287 0.91 2.04 12.90
CA GLY A 287 -0.03 2.16 14.00
C GLY A 287 -0.28 0.78 14.62
N PHE A 288 -0.25 0.66 15.95
CA PHE A 288 -0.55 -0.62 16.60
C PHE A 288 -2.05 -0.73 16.91
N VAL A 289 -2.65 -1.85 16.51
CA VAL A 289 -4.00 -2.23 16.88
C VAL A 289 -3.94 -3.53 17.67
N ASP A 290 -4.48 -3.49 18.88
CA ASP A 290 -4.56 -4.60 19.79
C ASP A 290 -5.92 -4.61 20.51
N LYS A 291 -6.09 -5.50 21.49
CA LYS A 291 -7.35 -5.64 22.21
C LYS A 291 -7.84 -4.34 22.89
N SER A 292 -6.94 -3.41 23.20
CA SER A 292 -7.30 -2.15 23.87
C SER A 292 -7.98 -1.14 22.94
N ASN A 293 -7.75 -1.21 21.64
CA ASN A 293 -8.26 -0.26 20.65
C ASN A 293 -8.95 -0.90 19.42
N ALA A 294 -8.95 -2.23 19.28
CA ALA A 294 -9.55 -2.94 18.15
C ALA A 294 -11.03 -2.56 17.93
N ALA A 295 -11.81 -2.41 18.98
CA ALA A 295 -13.22 -2.02 18.88
C ALA A 295 -13.44 -0.66 18.18
N ALA A 296 -12.50 0.27 18.31
CA ALA A 296 -12.58 1.59 17.67
C ALA A 296 -12.37 1.54 16.16
N VAL A 297 -11.61 0.55 15.65
CA VAL A 297 -11.26 0.45 14.23
C VAL A 297 -12.00 -0.67 13.50
N LYS A 298 -12.58 -1.64 14.22
CA LYS A 298 -13.23 -2.82 13.65
C LYS A 298 -14.26 -2.51 12.57
N ALA A 299 -15.12 -1.51 12.81
CA ALA A 299 -16.14 -1.12 11.82
C ALA A 299 -15.57 -0.49 10.54
N LEU A 300 -14.29 -0.10 10.55
CA LEU A 300 -13.60 0.55 9.44
C LEU A 300 -12.62 -0.41 8.75
N ALA A 301 -12.23 -1.50 9.40
CA ALA A 301 -11.26 -2.47 8.89
C ALA A 301 -11.74 -3.11 7.58
N GLY A 302 -10.90 -3.06 6.54
CA GLY A 302 -11.22 -3.55 5.20
C GLY A 302 -12.21 -2.68 4.41
N ILE A 303 -12.63 -1.52 4.92
CA ILE A 303 -13.57 -0.59 4.27
C ILE A 303 -12.92 0.78 4.10
N ASP A 304 -12.53 1.40 5.19
CA ASP A 304 -11.98 2.75 5.23
C ASP A 304 -10.61 2.81 5.94
N ARG A 305 -10.17 1.65 6.44
CA ARG A 305 -8.91 1.55 7.15
C ARG A 305 -8.32 0.15 7.06
#